data_20dc0099b608e13559a60074a2652d91
#
_entry.id   20dc0099b608e13559a60074a2652d91
#
_cell.length_a   1.000
_cell.length_b   1.000
_cell.length_c   1.000
_cell.angle_alpha   90.00
_cell.angle_beta   90.00
_cell.angle_gamma   90.00
#
_symmetry.space_group_name_H-M   'P 1'
#
loop_
_entity.id
_entity.type
_entity.pdbx_description
1 polymer ?
#
loop_
_entity_poly.entity_id
_entity_poly.type
_entity_poly.pdbx_seq_one_letter_code
_entity_poly.pdbx_strand_id
1 'polypeptide(L)'
;KKIVPSYYVTEQSMQGMTLMKVEYKDGAANSSGMRGNATLEGDELASTAKEAKYVISELAWLDDMSSITFDGQTLMAGKDVYQITDGDAVHYFDVATGLLHMSTETTEGPEGDITVTTVYDSWQEVNGLTFVKSISQSAGPQSFTVTVDKVTWK
;
A
#
# COMPACT_ATOMS: atom_id res chain seq x y z
N LYS A 1 8.99 -7.73 -5.35
CA LYS A 1 9.32 -8.98 -4.63
C LYS A 1 9.52 -8.68 -3.16
N LYS A 2 8.97 -9.52 -2.29
CA LYS A 2 9.11 -9.39 -0.83
C LYS A 2 9.56 -10.73 -0.23
N ILE A 3 10.50 -10.67 0.72
CA ILE A 3 10.91 -11.79 1.57
C ILE A 3 10.93 -11.25 3.00
N VAL A 4 9.86 -11.54 3.74
CA VAL A 4 9.64 -11.00 5.10
C VAL A 4 10.65 -11.63 6.08
N PRO A 5 11.24 -10.84 6.98
CA PRO A 5 11.17 -9.39 7.13
C PRO A 5 12.33 -8.61 6.47
N SER A 6 13.21 -9.28 5.75
CA SER A 6 14.56 -8.79 5.45
C SER A 6 14.74 -8.18 4.06
N TYR A 7 13.79 -8.42 3.15
CA TYR A 7 13.95 -7.98 1.77
C TYR A 7 12.63 -7.54 1.15
N TYR A 8 12.66 -6.37 0.53
CA TYR A 8 11.56 -5.82 -0.26
C TYR A 8 12.11 -5.14 -1.50
N VAL A 9 11.48 -5.35 -2.65
CA VAL A 9 11.77 -4.57 -3.85
C VAL A 9 10.48 -4.29 -4.59
N THR A 10 10.32 -3.03 -4.94
CA THR A 10 9.31 -2.58 -5.91
C THR A 10 10.00 -1.92 -7.09
N GLU A 11 9.42 -2.09 -8.26
CA GLU A 11 9.91 -1.51 -9.50
C GLU A 11 8.73 -1.04 -10.32
N GLN A 12 8.79 0.22 -10.74
CA GLN A 12 7.84 0.81 -11.67
C GLN A 12 8.52 0.96 -13.02
N SER A 13 7.92 0.39 -14.05
CA SER A 13 8.46 0.44 -15.42
C SER A 13 7.37 0.92 -16.38
N MET A 14 7.76 1.66 -17.39
CA MET A 14 6.90 2.10 -18.48
C MET A 14 7.62 1.85 -19.81
N GLN A 15 6.96 1.15 -20.73
CA GLN A 15 7.50 0.81 -22.05
C GLN A 15 8.90 0.16 -22.01
N GLY A 16 9.14 -0.68 -20.98
CA GLY A 16 10.41 -1.39 -20.79
C GLY A 16 11.52 -0.57 -20.14
N MET A 17 11.26 0.68 -19.77
CA MET A 17 12.21 1.51 -19.00
C MET A 17 11.81 1.55 -17.54
N THR A 18 12.77 1.30 -16.64
CA THR A 18 12.56 1.44 -15.21
C THR A 18 12.49 2.93 -14.85
N LEU A 19 11.31 3.37 -14.39
CA LEU A 19 11.08 4.74 -13.92
C LEU A 19 11.64 4.92 -12.53
N MET A 20 11.36 3.95 -11.64
CA MET A 20 11.80 3.95 -10.26
C MET A 20 11.90 2.51 -9.75
N LYS A 21 12.93 2.24 -8.98
CA LYS A 21 13.09 1.01 -8.19
C LYS A 21 13.44 1.41 -6.77
N VAL A 22 12.75 0.81 -5.81
CA VAL A 22 13.12 0.89 -4.39
C VAL A 22 13.47 -0.51 -3.92
N GLU A 23 14.60 -0.66 -3.24
CA GLU A 23 15.09 -1.92 -2.71
C GLU A 23 15.50 -1.75 -1.25
N TYR A 24 14.87 -2.52 -0.38
CA TYR A 24 15.25 -2.66 1.04
C TYR A 24 15.92 -4.01 1.24
N LYS A 25 17.04 -4.00 1.94
CA LYS A 25 17.75 -5.20 2.31
C LYS A 25 18.48 -5.01 3.65
N ASP A 26 18.17 -5.89 4.60
CA ASP A 26 18.89 -6.01 5.88
C ASP A 26 19.11 -4.67 6.62
N GLY A 27 18.09 -3.81 6.65
CA GLY A 27 18.11 -2.54 7.36
C GLY A 27 18.53 -1.32 6.54
N ALA A 28 18.88 -1.48 5.27
CA ALA A 28 19.20 -0.39 4.36
C ALA A 28 18.22 -0.33 3.18
N ALA A 29 17.88 0.87 2.72
CA ALA A 29 17.06 1.06 1.55
C ALA A 29 17.71 1.99 0.53
N ASN A 30 17.55 1.67 -0.74
CA ASN A 30 18.06 2.46 -1.85
C ASN A 30 16.98 2.65 -2.90
N SER A 31 16.94 3.83 -3.48
CA SER A 31 16.14 4.11 -4.67
C SER A 31 17.05 4.30 -5.88
N SER A 32 16.56 3.90 -7.06
CA SER A 32 17.23 4.10 -8.34
C SER A 32 16.20 4.32 -9.44
N GLY A 33 16.56 5.07 -10.47
CA GLY A 33 15.66 5.36 -11.58
C GLY A 33 16.05 6.58 -12.39
N MET A 34 15.11 7.13 -13.12
CA MET A 34 15.36 8.26 -14.02
C MET A 34 15.88 9.54 -13.30
N ARG A 35 15.61 9.68 -12.01
CA ARG A 35 16.05 10.79 -11.17
C ARG A 35 17.43 10.55 -10.51
N GLY A 36 18.07 9.42 -10.80
CA GLY A 36 19.34 9.01 -10.21
C GLY A 36 19.18 7.95 -9.13
N ASN A 37 20.23 7.77 -8.34
CA ASN A 37 20.28 6.82 -7.23
C ASN A 37 20.39 7.59 -5.92
N ALA A 38 19.70 7.14 -4.89
CA ALA A 38 19.76 7.69 -3.56
C ALA A 38 19.68 6.58 -2.50
N THR A 39 20.35 6.76 -1.38
CA THR A 39 20.09 5.99 -0.17
C THR A 39 18.93 6.64 0.57
N LEU A 40 17.95 5.85 0.96
CA LEU A 40 16.80 6.35 1.73
C LEU A 40 17.19 6.43 3.21
N GLU A 41 16.82 7.52 3.86
CA GLU A 41 17.11 7.79 5.27
C GLU A 41 15.85 8.31 5.97
N GLY A 42 15.88 8.41 7.30
CA GLY A 42 14.77 8.96 8.08
C GLY A 42 13.45 8.24 7.84
N ASP A 43 12.39 9.01 7.60
CA ASP A 43 11.03 8.52 7.44
C ASP A 43 10.84 7.62 6.20
N GLU A 44 11.56 7.89 5.11
CA GLU A 44 11.51 7.06 3.90
C GLU A 44 12.10 5.67 4.16
N LEU A 45 13.21 5.58 4.90
CA LEU A 45 13.77 4.30 5.31
C LEU A 45 12.83 3.58 6.26
N ALA A 46 12.26 4.26 7.25
CA ALA A 46 11.33 3.69 8.22
C ALA A 46 10.07 3.11 7.53
N SER A 47 9.48 3.86 6.60
CA SER A 47 8.34 3.42 5.80
C SER A 47 8.68 2.18 4.96
N THR A 48 9.83 2.19 4.26
CA THR A 48 10.26 1.05 3.45
C THR A 48 10.56 -0.19 4.31
N ALA A 49 11.11 -0.01 5.51
CA ALA A 49 11.35 -1.08 6.47
C ALA A 49 10.03 -1.68 6.99
N LYS A 50 9.01 -0.84 7.28
CA LYS A 50 7.65 -1.27 7.64
C LYS A 50 7.06 -2.13 6.54
N GLU A 51 7.16 -1.69 5.28
CA GLU A 51 6.73 -2.48 4.12
C GLU A 51 7.46 -3.83 3.98
N ALA A 52 8.73 -3.88 4.28
CA ALA A 52 9.50 -5.14 4.23
C ALA A 52 9.15 -6.10 5.37
N LYS A 53 8.76 -5.57 6.54
CA LYS A 53 8.54 -6.34 7.77
C LYS A 53 7.28 -7.22 7.71
N TYR A 54 6.22 -6.77 7.04
CA TYR A 54 4.93 -7.46 7.03
C TYR A 54 4.55 -7.94 5.63
N VAL A 55 3.78 -9.03 5.56
CA VAL A 55 3.24 -9.54 4.28
C VAL A 55 2.26 -8.53 3.68
N ILE A 56 1.40 -7.97 4.53
CA ILE A 56 0.50 -6.85 4.26
C ILE A 56 0.70 -5.80 5.34
N SER A 57 0.59 -4.53 4.99
CA SER A 57 0.95 -3.40 5.87
C SER A 57 0.09 -3.32 7.12
N GLU A 58 -1.18 -3.71 7.03
CA GLU A 58 -2.15 -3.68 8.11
C GLU A 58 -1.79 -4.64 9.26
N LEU A 59 -0.96 -5.66 9.02
CA LEU A 59 -0.44 -6.51 10.11
C LEU A 59 0.43 -5.74 11.11
N ALA A 60 0.93 -4.57 10.75
CA ALA A 60 1.65 -3.69 11.67
C ALA A 60 0.77 -3.23 12.85
N TRP A 61 -0.54 -3.13 12.65
CA TRP A 61 -1.49 -2.75 13.71
C TRP A 61 -1.52 -3.75 14.86
N LEU A 62 -1.19 -5.03 14.59
CA LEU A 62 -1.11 -6.05 15.66
C LEU A 62 0.07 -5.80 16.63
N ASP A 63 1.10 -5.09 16.19
CA ASP A 63 2.22 -4.71 17.05
C ASP A 63 1.88 -3.48 17.91
N ASP A 64 1.05 -2.57 17.38
CA ASP A 64 0.60 -1.38 18.10
C ASP A 64 -0.83 -0.99 17.71
N MET A 65 -1.79 -1.52 18.45
CA MET A 65 -3.21 -1.21 18.27
C MET A 65 -3.58 0.23 18.67
N SER A 66 -2.71 0.94 19.41
CA SER A 66 -2.95 2.32 19.78
C SER A 66 -2.72 3.32 18.65
N SER A 67 -2.06 2.88 17.57
CA SER A 67 -1.83 3.70 16.37
C SER A 67 -3.08 3.90 15.52
N ILE A 68 -4.12 3.09 15.74
CA ILE A 68 -5.34 3.11 14.94
C ILE A 68 -6.58 3.47 15.77
N THR A 69 -7.58 4.02 15.08
CA THR A 69 -8.91 4.28 15.64
C THR A 69 -9.96 3.53 14.84
N PHE A 70 -10.82 2.77 15.54
CA PHE A 70 -12.01 2.18 14.92
C PHE A 70 -13.15 3.19 14.96
N ASP A 71 -13.54 3.71 13.80
CA ASP A 71 -14.55 4.77 13.66
C ASP A 71 -15.98 4.23 13.55
N GLY A 72 -16.11 2.89 13.46
CA GLY A 72 -17.42 2.22 13.39
C GLY A 72 -17.75 1.67 12.01
N GLN A 73 -19.04 1.50 11.76
CA GLN A 73 -19.57 1.01 10.50
C GLN A 73 -20.27 2.13 9.73
N THR A 74 -20.05 2.19 8.42
CA THR A 74 -20.67 3.18 7.53
C THR A 74 -21.01 2.56 6.18
N LEU A 75 -21.77 3.29 5.34
CA LEU A 75 -22.06 2.89 3.96
C LEU A 75 -21.11 3.64 3.00
N MET A 76 -20.33 2.90 2.23
CA MET A 76 -19.40 3.44 1.26
C MET A 76 -19.60 2.77 -0.11
N ALA A 77 -19.90 3.58 -1.14
CA ALA A 77 -20.17 3.08 -2.51
C ALA A 77 -21.18 1.93 -2.58
N GLY A 78 -22.21 1.95 -1.70
CA GLY A 78 -23.27 0.94 -1.65
C GLY A 78 -22.89 -0.34 -0.89
N LYS A 79 -21.75 -0.37 -0.17
CA LYS A 79 -21.32 -1.45 0.71
C LYS A 79 -21.28 -1.01 2.15
N ASP A 80 -21.68 -1.89 3.06
CA ASP A 80 -21.42 -1.73 4.49
C ASP A 80 -19.93 -2.00 4.74
N VAL A 81 -19.24 -1.04 5.36
CA VAL A 81 -17.81 -1.11 5.64
C VAL A 81 -17.50 -0.75 7.07
N TYR A 82 -16.46 -1.37 7.63
CA TYR A 82 -15.80 -0.90 8.83
C TYR A 82 -14.78 0.17 8.44
N GLN A 83 -14.79 1.29 9.18
CA GLN A 83 -13.84 2.38 9.00
C GLN A 83 -12.78 2.34 10.11
N ILE A 84 -11.51 2.40 9.68
CA ILE A 84 -10.34 2.45 10.56
C ILE A 84 -9.44 3.59 10.11
N THR A 85 -9.11 4.49 11.04
CA THR A 85 -8.16 5.58 10.80
C THR A 85 -6.77 5.21 11.35
N ASP A 86 -5.73 5.40 10.53
CA ASP A 86 -4.30 5.23 10.86
C ASP A 86 -3.55 6.49 10.41
N GLY A 87 -3.32 7.43 11.33
CA GLY A 87 -2.74 8.73 11.00
C GLY A 87 -3.58 9.50 9.98
N ASP A 88 -2.98 9.85 8.83
CA ASP A 88 -3.64 10.57 7.74
C ASP A 88 -4.37 9.65 6.75
N ALA A 89 -4.32 8.33 6.99
CA ALA A 89 -4.98 7.33 6.18
C ALA A 89 -6.29 6.84 6.81
N VAL A 90 -7.30 6.58 5.98
CA VAL A 90 -8.55 5.94 6.36
C VAL A 90 -8.77 4.71 5.53
N HIS A 91 -9.03 3.59 6.18
CA HIS A 91 -9.22 2.27 5.57
C HIS A 91 -10.66 1.81 5.73
N TYR A 92 -11.25 1.28 4.66
CA TYR A 92 -12.63 0.81 4.62
C TYR A 92 -12.66 -0.67 4.28
N PHE A 93 -13.00 -1.51 5.27
CA PHE A 93 -13.09 -2.97 5.12
C PHE A 93 -14.54 -3.39 4.90
N ASP A 94 -14.80 -4.14 3.85
CA ASP A 94 -16.11 -4.71 3.54
C ASP A 94 -16.56 -5.63 4.70
N VAL A 95 -17.73 -5.33 5.30
CA VAL A 95 -18.25 -6.05 6.47
C VAL A 95 -18.52 -7.52 6.16
N ALA A 96 -18.96 -7.84 4.94
CA ALA A 96 -19.32 -9.19 4.56
C ALA A 96 -18.12 -10.10 4.32
N THR A 97 -17.01 -9.54 3.82
CA THR A 97 -15.84 -10.33 3.43
C THR A 97 -14.61 -10.11 4.32
N GLY A 98 -14.57 -9.01 5.07
CA GLY A 98 -13.40 -8.59 5.82
C GLY A 98 -12.25 -8.06 4.95
N LEU A 99 -12.43 -7.98 3.63
CA LEU A 99 -11.40 -7.50 2.72
C LEU A 99 -11.38 -5.97 2.65
N LEU A 100 -10.19 -5.41 2.50
CA LEU A 100 -10.02 -3.97 2.28
C LEU A 100 -10.70 -3.56 0.96
N HIS A 101 -11.66 -2.68 1.04
CA HIS A 101 -12.44 -2.20 -0.11
C HIS A 101 -11.85 -0.93 -0.70
N MET A 102 -11.46 -0.01 0.16
CA MET A 102 -10.91 1.29 -0.23
C MET A 102 -10.00 1.83 0.87
N SER A 103 -9.03 2.63 0.49
CA SER A 103 -8.32 3.51 1.43
C SER A 103 -8.20 4.91 0.85
N THR A 104 -8.15 5.91 1.74
CA THR A 104 -7.82 7.29 1.40
C THR A 104 -6.66 7.74 2.27
N GLU A 105 -5.75 8.50 1.70
CA GLU A 105 -4.62 9.10 2.42
C GLU A 105 -4.47 10.54 1.97
N THR A 106 -4.35 11.46 2.92
CA THR A 106 -4.14 12.87 2.63
C THR A 106 -2.68 13.22 2.85
N THR A 107 -2.05 13.80 1.83
CA THR A 107 -0.65 14.23 1.86
C THR A 107 -0.55 15.69 1.46
N GLU A 108 0.43 16.40 2.03
CA GLU A 108 0.75 17.76 1.60
C GLU A 108 1.32 17.75 0.19
N GLY A 109 0.75 18.56 -0.69
CA GLY A 109 1.23 18.76 -2.04
C GLY A 109 1.72 20.20 -2.27
N PRO A 110 2.40 20.49 -3.40
CA PRO A 110 2.89 21.81 -3.71
C PRO A 110 1.81 22.90 -3.83
N GLU A 111 0.58 22.51 -4.13
CA GLU A 111 -0.58 23.40 -4.33
C GLU A 111 -1.66 23.21 -3.25
N GLY A 112 -1.33 22.52 -2.14
CA GLY A 112 -2.25 22.16 -1.05
C GLY A 112 -2.39 20.66 -0.87
N ASP A 113 -3.25 20.27 0.05
CA ASP A 113 -3.45 18.86 0.39
C ASP A 113 -4.00 18.06 -0.80
N ILE A 114 -3.42 16.91 -1.03
CA ILE A 114 -3.83 15.95 -2.06
C ILE A 114 -4.35 14.70 -1.37
N THR A 115 -5.61 14.35 -1.64
CA THR A 115 -6.15 13.07 -1.20
C THR A 115 -5.92 12.02 -2.29
N VAL A 116 -5.18 10.99 -1.93
CA VAL A 116 -5.00 9.77 -2.73
C VAL A 116 -6.07 8.77 -2.32
N THR A 117 -6.86 8.32 -3.29
CA THR A 117 -7.86 7.27 -3.08
C THR A 117 -7.41 6.00 -3.78
N THR A 118 -7.37 4.90 -3.06
CA THR A 118 -7.07 3.57 -3.60
C THR A 118 -8.29 2.68 -3.43
N VAL A 119 -8.83 2.17 -4.53
CA VAL A 119 -9.93 1.19 -4.56
C VAL A 119 -9.34 -0.19 -4.86
N TYR A 120 -9.70 -1.18 -4.05
CA TYR A 120 -9.28 -2.56 -4.21
C TYR A 120 -10.33 -3.30 -5.05
N ASP A 121 -10.14 -3.27 -6.37
CA ASP A 121 -11.16 -3.67 -7.36
C ASP A 121 -11.42 -5.18 -7.37
N SER A 122 -10.38 -5.97 -7.19
CA SER A 122 -10.52 -7.43 -7.21
C SER A 122 -9.44 -8.13 -6.38
N TRP A 123 -9.78 -9.36 -5.98
CA TRP A 123 -8.97 -10.24 -5.15
C TRP A 123 -8.77 -11.59 -5.83
N GLN A 124 -7.70 -12.30 -5.49
CA GLN A 124 -7.40 -13.64 -5.98
C GLN A 124 -6.92 -14.52 -4.83
N GLU A 125 -7.29 -15.79 -4.88
CA GLU A 125 -6.80 -16.79 -3.94
C GLU A 125 -5.57 -17.51 -4.52
N VAL A 126 -4.52 -17.63 -3.71
CA VAL A 126 -3.31 -18.37 -4.05
C VAL A 126 -2.90 -19.22 -2.84
N ASN A 127 -3.01 -20.54 -2.96
CA ASN A 127 -2.67 -21.51 -1.91
C ASN A 127 -3.38 -21.23 -0.57
N GLY A 128 -4.67 -20.88 -0.62
CA GLY A 128 -5.49 -20.61 0.56
C GLY A 128 -5.31 -19.23 1.20
N LEU A 129 -4.53 -18.35 0.59
CA LEU A 129 -4.39 -16.95 0.98
C LEU A 129 -4.99 -16.03 -0.08
N THR A 130 -5.68 -14.99 0.38
CA THR A 130 -6.28 -13.99 -0.49
C THR A 130 -5.34 -12.81 -0.69
N PHE A 131 -5.05 -12.49 -1.95
CA PHE A 131 -4.21 -11.38 -2.37
C PHE A 131 -4.98 -10.42 -3.26
N VAL A 132 -4.66 -9.15 -3.21
CA VAL A 132 -5.18 -8.18 -4.15
C VAL A 132 -4.77 -8.55 -5.57
N LYS A 133 -5.71 -8.47 -6.52
CA LYS A 133 -5.46 -8.72 -7.94
C LYS A 133 -5.40 -7.42 -8.73
N SER A 134 -6.27 -6.47 -8.46
CA SER A 134 -6.20 -5.14 -9.05
C SER A 134 -6.60 -4.05 -8.09
N ILE A 135 -5.97 -2.91 -8.24
CA ILE A 135 -6.30 -1.66 -7.56
C ILE A 135 -6.43 -0.54 -8.57
N SER A 136 -7.36 0.36 -8.33
CA SER A 136 -7.45 1.65 -9.01
C SER A 136 -7.06 2.75 -8.03
N GLN A 137 -6.12 3.60 -8.42
CA GLN A 137 -5.66 4.69 -7.59
C GLN A 137 -5.91 6.02 -8.29
N SER A 138 -6.36 7.02 -7.53
CA SER A 138 -6.57 8.38 -8.02
C SER A 138 -6.01 9.41 -7.05
N ALA A 139 -5.43 10.46 -7.62
CA ALA A 139 -4.91 11.63 -6.91
C ALA A 139 -5.23 12.89 -7.74
N GLY A 140 -6.19 13.66 -7.30
CA GLY A 140 -6.72 14.79 -8.09
C GLY A 140 -7.21 14.33 -9.48
N PRO A 141 -6.74 14.92 -10.59
CA PRO A 141 -7.16 14.55 -11.94
C PRO A 141 -6.47 13.29 -12.49
N GLN A 142 -5.48 12.77 -11.78
CA GLN A 142 -4.71 11.59 -12.22
C GLN A 142 -5.33 10.32 -11.69
N SER A 143 -5.41 9.31 -12.53
CA SER A 143 -5.82 7.97 -12.13
C SER A 143 -5.05 6.91 -12.91
N PHE A 144 -4.80 5.76 -12.27
CA PHE A 144 -4.19 4.60 -12.90
C PHE A 144 -4.70 3.33 -12.24
N THR A 145 -4.57 2.22 -12.96
CA THR A 145 -4.89 0.89 -12.45
C THR A 145 -3.64 0.03 -12.43
N VAL A 146 -3.43 -0.66 -11.32
CA VAL A 146 -2.36 -1.66 -11.17
C VAL A 146 -3.00 -3.04 -11.12
N THR A 147 -2.47 -3.96 -11.93
CA THR A 147 -2.89 -5.35 -11.91
C THR A 147 -1.72 -6.24 -11.51
N VAL A 148 -1.97 -7.17 -10.59
CA VAL A 148 -0.98 -8.17 -10.18
C VAL A 148 -1.06 -9.36 -11.11
N ASP A 149 -0.07 -9.51 -11.99
CA ASP A 149 -0.03 -10.60 -12.98
C ASP A 149 0.23 -11.96 -12.32
N LYS A 150 1.10 -11.98 -11.31
CA LYS A 150 1.50 -13.23 -10.68
C LYS A 150 1.85 -13.06 -9.20
N VAL A 151 1.28 -13.92 -8.38
CA VAL A 151 1.69 -14.12 -6.99
C VAL A 151 2.34 -15.50 -6.88
N THR A 152 3.52 -15.58 -6.28
CA THR A 152 4.17 -16.83 -5.91
C THR A 152 4.45 -16.84 -4.43
N TRP A 153 3.98 -17.88 -3.78
CA TRP A 153 4.19 -18.14 -2.35
C TRP A 153 5.08 -19.38 -2.21
N LYS A 154 6.11 -19.29 -1.35
CA LYS A 154 6.99 -20.43 -1.03
C LYS A 154 6.97 -20.68 0.45
#